data_ff101afce1a717c69f934290efa35188
#
_entry.id   ff101afce1a717c69f934290efa35188
#
_cell.length_a   1.000
_cell.length_b   1.000
_cell.length_c   1.000
_cell.angle_alpha   90.00
_cell.angle_beta   90.00
_cell.angle_gamma   90.00
#
_symmetry.space_group_name_H-M   'P 1'
#
loop_
_entity.id
_entity.type
_entity.pdbx_description
1 polymer ?
#
loop_
_entity_poly.entity_id
_entity_poly.type
_entity_poly.pdbx_seq_one_letter_code
_entity_poly.pdbx_strand_id
1 'polypeptide(L)'
;MTATVSASPLRIALVGNPNSGKTALFNQLTGSRQKVANYTGVTVERKEGRLRAPSGREFAVLDLPGAYSLHPASLDEAITRDLCRGFYPGEAAPDVLLCVIDATNLRLHLRFALELRELGKPMVVALNMVDAAQRRGIQVDVAALERELGVPVVETVAVRKQGAKALVERLDAMVPHLDAPVPGPEGGIDYHAKVREILSVAVRMPARTAKIDDALDRWLLHPVFGLISLAVVMFLIFQAVYAWATPLMDGIEAGFAWLGALVGSVLPEGPLASLLTDGIIAGVGGVVVFLPQILILFFFILVLEESGYLPRAAFLLDRTMAAAGLSGRSFIPLLSSFACAVPGIMSTRSIQDPRDRLATILVAPLMTCSARLPVYALLIGAFIPQKTVWGVFNQQGLVLFGLYAAGILSALAMSWIMKKWRRDKSEHPLMLELPSYRLPHVRDLAVGLYERGMIFLKRVGGIILALTILLWVLLSFPAAPVDATMPAIDYSYAGRIGHAMAVFFAPLGFNWQICIALIPGLAAREVAVSSLATVYALSAADDDAASQALTPLISDGWSLATALSLLVWYIYAPMCISTLATIKRETNSWKQMGFAAFYLFAAAYVAALITYQVTKALGGG
;
A
#
# COMPACT_ATOMS: atom_id res chain seq x y z
N MET A 1 13.36 5.02 -59.88
CA MET A 1 13.71 5.13 -58.48
C MET A 1 12.72 6.08 -57.82
N THR A 2 11.59 5.58 -57.38
CA THR A 2 10.59 6.34 -56.64
C THR A 2 10.98 6.32 -55.17
N ALA A 3 11.44 7.47 -54.67
CA ALA A 3 11.71 7.67 -53.25
C ALA A 3 10.42 7.47 -52.45
N THR A 4 10.32 6.38 -51.73
CA THR A 4 9.32 6.19 -50.69
C THR A 4 9.57 7.21 -49.58
N VAL A 5 8.81 8.30 -49.60
CA VAL A 5 8.72 9.22 -48.46
C VAL A 5 8.25 8.38 -47.27
N SER A 6 9.14 8.15 -46.34
CA SER A 6 8.82 7.53 -45.06
C SER A 6 7.90 8.48 -44.28
N ALA A 7 6.59 8.34 -44.47
CA ALA A 7 5.61 9.04 -43.65
C ALA A 7 5.82 8.61 -42.19
N SER A 8 5.92 9.57 -41.29
CA SER A 8 6.00 9.29 -39.86
C SER A 8 4.81 8.41 -39.46
N PRO A 9 5.01 7.40 -38.58
CA PRO A 9 3.93 6.50 -38.18
C PRO A 9 2.80 7.31 -37.52
N LEU A 10 1.56 7.04 -37.93
CA LEU A 10 0.37 7.66 -37.32
C LEU A 10 0.31 7.34 -35.83
N ARG A 11 0.00 8.36 -35.05
CA ARG A 11 -0.01 8.27 -33.57
C ARG A 11 -1.41 7.99 -33.05
N ILE A 12 -1.59 6.90 -32.34
CA ILE A 12 -2.83 6.51 -31.66
C ILE A 12 -2.65 6.72 -30.15
N ALA A 13 -3.49 7.54 -29.53
CA ALA A 13 -3.56 7.65 -28.09
C ALA A 13 -4.61 6.67 -27.55
N LEU A 14 -4.18 5.72 -26.73
CA LEU A 14 -5.05 4.79 -26.02
C LEU A 14 -5.53 5.43 -24.72
N VAL A 15 -6.82 5.71 -24.65
CA VAL A 15 -7.48 6.48 -23.59
C VAL A 15 -8.58 5.65 -22.97
N GLY A 16 -8.91 5.88 -21.72
CA GLY A 16 -10.03 5.20 -21.07
C GLY A 16 -9.95 5.28 -19.55
N ASN A 17 -11.03 4.93 -18.91
CA ASN A 17 -11.11 4.93 -17.46
C ASN A 17 -10.13 3.91 -16.84
N PRO A 18 -9.70 4.10 -15.60
CA PRO A 18 -9.02 3.05 -14.85
C PRO A 18 -9.84 1.75 -14.87
N ASN A 19 -9.17 0.61 -14.96
CA ASN A 19 -9.77 -0.75 -15.00
C ASN A 19 -10.62 -1.09 -16.24
N SER A 20 -10.66 -0.25 -17.27
CA SER A 20 -11.33 -0.58 -18.55
C SER A 20 -10.65 -1.69 -19.37
N GLY A 21 -9.51 -2.19 -18.88
CA GLY A 21 -8.68 -3.16 -19.62
C GLY A 21 -7.74 -2.53 -20.65
N LYS A 22 -7.49 -1.23 -20.54
CA LYS A 22 -6.62 -0.44 -21.43
C LYS A 22 -5.22 -1.03 -21.57
N THR A 23 -4.53 -1.32 -20.47
CA THR A 23 -3.19 -1.90 -20.49
C THR A 23 -3.17 -3.32 -21.10
N ALA A 24 -4.21 -4.13 -20.87
CA ALA A 24 -4.34 -5.44 -21.50
C ALA A 24 -4.49 -5.30 -23.02
N LEU A 25 -5.30 -4.35 -23.48
CA LEU A 25 -5.49 -4.06 -24.90
C LEU A 25 -4.20 -3.51 -25.53
N PHE A 26 -3.49 -2.60 -24.86
CA PHE A 26 -2.20 -2.09 -25.28
C PHE A 26 -1.17 -3.22 -25.48
N ASN A 27 -1.05 -4.13 -24.52
CA ASN A 27 -0.15 -5.27 -24.58
C ASN A 27 -0.52 -6.22 -25.73
N GLN A 28 -1.81 -6.40 -26.00
CA GLN A 28 -2.28 -7.21 -27.13
C GLN A 28 -1.99 -6.57 -28.49
N LEU A 29 -2.15 -5.26 -28.62
CA LEU A 29 -1.90 -4.51 -29.86
C LEU A 29 -0.42 -4.40 -30.18
N THR A 30 0.45 -4.18 -29.18
CA THR A 30 1.88 -3.86 -29.38
C THR A 30 2.81 -5.06 -29.14
N GLY A 31 2.31 -6.15 -28.53
CA GLY A 31 3.13 -7.30 -28.15
C GLY A 31 4.21 -6.93 -27.10
N SER A 32 5.37 -7.63 -27.16
CA SER A 32 6.50 -7.40 -26.24
C SER A 32 7.40 -6.21 -26.60
N ARG A 33 7.10 -5.47 -27.66
CA ARG A 33 7.92 -4.34 -28.17
C ARG A 33 7.43 -3.02 -27.61
N GLN A 34 7.69 -2.77 -26.33
CA GLN A 34 7.27 -1.56 -25.63
C GLN A 34 8.49 -0.75 -25.19
N LYS A 35 8.40 0.57 -25.29
CA LYS A 35 9.33 1.52 -24.64
C LYS A 35 8.62 2.09 -23.42
N VAL A 36 9.24 1.95 -22.26
CA VAL A 36 8.76 2.53 -21.00
C VAL A 36 9.69 3.67 -20.60
N ALA A 37 9.13 4.84 -20.39
CA ALA A 37 9.82 6.04 -19.91
C ALA A 37 8.90 6.78 -18.92
N ASN A 38 9.33 7.91 -18.40
CA ASN A 38 8.44 8.81 -17.68
C ASN A 38 8.09 10.00 -18.56
N TYR A 39 6.89 10.57 -18.38
CA TYR A 39 6.56 11.85 -19.00
C TYR A 39 7.48 12.95 -18.47
N THR A 40 7.83 13.91 -19.31
CA THR A 40 8.79 14.96 -18.99
C THR A 40 8.37 15.74 -17.74
N GLY A 41 9.23 15.75 -16.73
CA GLY A 41 9.01 16.50 -15.48
C GLY A 41 8.12 15.86 -14.43
N VAL A 42 7.63 14.62 -14.66
CA VAL A 42 6.74 13.90 -13.74
C VAL A 42 7.13 12.42 -13.59
N THR A 43 6.67 11.79 -12.52
CA THR A 43 6.94 10.36 -12.23
C THR A 43 5.89 9.41 -12.83
N VAL A 44 5.10 9.88 -13.78
CA VAL A 44 4.05 9.10 -14.45
C VAL A 44 4.67 8.32 -15.60
N GLU A 45 4.41 7.01 -15.65
CA GLU A 45 4.95 6.13 -16.70
C GLU A 45 4.33 6.44 -18.08
N ARG A 46 5.18 6.58 -19.06
CA ARG A 46 4.84 6.68 -20.48
C ARG A 46 5.15 5.35 -21.15
N LYS A 47 4.16 4.73 -21.78
CA LYS A 47 4.33 3.49 -22.54
C LYS A 47 4.01 3.74 -23.99
N GLU A 48 4.97 3.45 -24.85
CA GLU A 48 4.81 3.56 -26.29
C GLU A 48 5.14 2.23 -26.95
N GLY A 49 4.31 1.82 -27.89
CA GLY A 49 4.48 0.59 -28.66
C GLY A 49 4.19 0.80 -30.13
N ARG A 50 4.54 -0.19 -30.95
CA ARG A 50 4.26 -0.18 -32.39
C ARG A 50 3.24 -1.25 -32.71
N LEU A 51 2.24 -0.87 -33.50
CA LEU A 51 1.23 -1.76 -34.08
C LEU A 51 1.41 -1.80 -35.59
N ARG A 52 1.45 -2.98 -36.18
CA ARG A 52 1.47 -3.17 -37.63
C ARG A 52 0.11 -3.67 -38.10
N ALA A 53 -0.52 -2.88 -38.97
CA ALA A 53 -1.80 -3.22 -39.57
C ALA A 53 -1.66 -4.29 -40.67
N PRO A 54 -2.77 -4.94 -41.07
CA PRO A 54 -2.78 -5.90 -42.18
C PRO A 54 -2.32 -5.30 -43.52
N SER A 55 -2.57 -4.02 -43.75
CA SER A 55 -2.07 -3.27 -44.92
C SER A 55 -0.56 -3.08 -44.95
N GLY A 56 0.15 -3.44 -43.88
CA GLY A 56 1.59 -3.17 -43.69
C GLY A 56 1.91 -1.83 -43.08
N ARG A 57 0.90 -0.98 -42.81
CA ARG A 57 1.05 0.33 -42.18
C ARG A 57 1.46 0.21 -40.73
N GLU A 58 2.34 1.09 -40.24
CA GLU A 58 2.75 1.13 -38.85
C GLU A 58 2.07 2.28 -38.10
N PHE A 59 1.57 1.99 -36.92
CA PHE A 59 1.03 2.95 -35.96
C PHE A 59 1.92 3.01 -34.71
N ALA A 60 2.12 4.21 -34.17
CA ALA A 60 2.69 4.43 -32.86
C ALA A 60 1.56 4.52 -31.82
N VAL A 61 1.46 3.54 -30.94
CA VAL A 61 0.42 3.49 -29.91
C VAL A 61 1.01 3.99 -28.60
N LEU A 62 0.38 5.02 -28.02
CA LEU A 62 0.73 5.62 -26.76
C LEU A 62 -0.33 5.28 -25.70
N ASP A 63 0.06 4.58 -24.61
CA ASP A 63 -0.83 4.28 -23.48
C ASP A 63 -0.88 5.48 -22.53
N LEU A 64 -2.03 6.14 -22.44
CA LEU A 64 -2.23 7.27 -21.56
C LEU A 64 -2.68 6.83 -20.15
N PRO A 65 -2.36 7.61 -19.11
CA PRO A 65 -2.90 7.38 -17.78
C PRO A 65 -4.43 7.29 -17.79
N GLY A 66 -5.00 6.47 -16.91
CA GLY A 66 -6.46 6.35 -16.81
C GLY A 66 -7.08 7.65 -16.32
N ALA A 67 -8.19 8.08 -16.97
CA ALA A 67 -8.92 9.27 -16.59
C ALA A 67 -10.43 9.01 -16.57
N TYR A 68 -11.14 9.68 -15.67
CA TYR A 68 -12.61 9.63 -15.59
C TYR A 68 -13.26 10.83 -16.29
N SER A 69 -12.53 11.90 -16.51
CA SER A 69 -13.00 13.13 -17.13
C SER A 69 -11.83 13.93 -17.71
N LEU A 70 -12.14 14.80 -18.69
CA LEU A 70 -11.21 15.84 -19.19
C LEU A 70 -11.13 17.06 -18.26
N HIS A 71 -11.88 17.06 -17.14
CA HIS A 71 -11.76 18.05 -16.05
C HIS A 71 -10.90 17.42 -14.95
N PRO A 72 -9.58 17.63 -14.97
CA PRO A 72 -8.65 16.83 -14.17
C PRO A 72 -8.79 17.12 -12.69
N ALA A 73 -8.99 16.08 -11.90
CA ALA A 73 -8.88 16.09 -10.45
C ALA A 73 -7.48 15.60 -9.97
N SER A 74 -6.70 14.96 -10.86
CA SER A 74 -5.37 14.43 -10.58
C SER A 74 -4.36 14.85 -11.64
N LEU A 75 -3.05 14.71 -11.31
CA LEU A 75 -1.97 14.96 -12.26
C LEU A 75 -2.04 14.03 -13.49
N ASP A 76 -2.41 12.77 -13.26
CA ASP A 76 -2.56 11.75 -14.32
C ASP A 76 -3.66 12.15 -15.32
N GLU A 77 -4.80 12.63 -14.81
CA GLU A 77 -5.88 13.13 -15.65
C GLU A 77 -5.51 14.41 -16.40
N ALA A 78 -4.71 15.30 -15.77
CA ALA A 78 -4.20 16.50 -16.43
C ALA A 78 -3.29 16.14 -17.61
N ILE A 79 -2.39 15.16 -17.45
CA ILE A 79 -1.52 14.64 -18.52
C ILE A 79 -2.36 14.08 -19.66
N THR A 80 -3.37 13.25 -19.33
CA THR A 80 -4.26 12.66 -20.35
C THR A 80 -5.02 13.74 -21.11
N ARG A 81 -5.58 14.74 -20.43
CA ARG A 81 -6.26 15.89 -21.06
C ARG A 81 -5.33 16.64 -22.01
N ASP A 82 -4.13 17.02 -21.53
CA ASP A 82 -3.21 17.86 -22.28
C ASP A 82 -2.64 17.12 -23.50
N LEU A 83 -2.41 15.81 -23.39
CA LEU A 83 -2.01 14.97 -24.52
C LEU A 83 -3.14 14.81 -25.55
N CYS A 84 -4.38 14.54 -25.09
CA CYS A 84 -5.53 14.46 -26.01
C CYS A 84 -5.78 15.76 -26.76
N ARG A 85 -5.54 16.91 -26.11
CA ARG A 85 -5.66 18.24 -26.71
C ARG A 85 -4.45 18.62 -27.57
N GLY A 86 -3.30 17.95 -27.40
CA GLY A 86 -2.04 18.26 -28.09
C GLY A 86 -1.26 19.40 -27.45
N PHE A 87 -1.51 19.73 -26.20
CA PHE A 87 -0.83 20.82 -25.47
C PHE A 87 0.29 20.33 -24.52
N TYR A 88 0.57 19.02 -24.49
CA TYR A 88 1.59 18.50 -23.59
C TYR A 88 3.00 18.80 -24.13
N PRO A 89 3.89 19.45 -23.33
CA PRO A 89 5.23 19.82 -23.80
C PRO A 89 6.09 18.61 -24.17
N GLY A 90 6.68 18.63 -25.36
CA GLY A 90 7.59 17.57 -25.83
C GLY A 90 6.91 16.35 -26.45
N GLU A 91 5.56 16.33 -26.54
CA GLU A 91 4.82 15.28 -27.22
C GLU A 91 3.99 15.85 -28.39
N ALA A 92 4.03 15.18 -29.52
CA ALA A 92 3.15 15.54 -30.64
C ALA A 92 1.71 15.08 -30.36
N ALA A 93 0.75 15.85 -30.85
CA ALA A 93 -0.67 15.52 -30.75
C ALA A 93 -0.97 14.15 -31.38
N PRO A 94 -1.88 13.35 -30.79
CA PRO A 94 -2.33 12.12 -31.42
C PRO A 94 -3.20 12.41 -32.65
N ASP A 95 -3.04 11.56 -33.68
CA ASP A 95 -3.85 11.62 -34.89
C ASP A 95 -5.21 10.95 -34.69
N VAL A 96 -5.26 9.90 -33.85
CA VAL A 96 -6.46 9.13 -33.54
C VAL A 96 -6.56 8.88 -32.04
N LEU A 97 -7.76 9.02 -31.48
CA LEU A 97 -8.08 8.63 -30.11
C LEU A 97 -8.71 7.24 -30.12
N LEU A 98 -8.13 6.29 -29.39
CA LEU A 98 -8.71 4.98 -29.15
C LEU A 98 -9.25 4.93 -27.73
N CYS A 99 -10.56 5.12 -27.58
CA CYS A 99 -11.22 5.12 -26.28
C CYS A 99 -11.62 3.70 -25.87
N VAL A 100 -11.09 3.21 -24.76
CA VAL A 100 -11.42 1.88 -24.22
C VAL A 100 -12.50 2.02 -23.15
N ILE A 101 -13.64 1.39 -23.38
CA ILE A 101 -14.78 1.38 -22.46
C ILE A 101 -15.09 -0.05 -22.00
N ASP A 102 -15.50 -0.22 -20.75
CA ASP A 102 -15.90 -1.51 -20.19
C ASP A 102 -17.39 -1.76 -20.46
N ALA A 103 -17.71 -2.81 -21.21
CA ALA A 103 -19.09 -3.21 -21.52
C ALA A 103 -19.90 -3.61 -20.28
N THR A 104 -19.24 -3.96 -19.18
CA THR A 104 -19.93 -4.31 -17.93
C THR A 104 -20.38 -3.10 -17.14
N ASN A 105 -19.84 -1.88 -17.46
CA ASN A 105 -20.12 -0.64 -16.75
C ASN A 105 -20.16 0.58 -17.69
N LEU A 106 -21.00 0.50 -18.70
CA LEU A 106 -21.14 1.56 -19.69
C LEU A 106 -21.58 2.91 -19.09
N ARG A 107 -22.35 2.90 -18.01
CA ARG A 107 -22.84 4.12 -17.37
C ARG A 107 -21.71 5.08 -16.95
N LEU A 108 -20.61 4.53 -16.43
CA LEU A 108 -19.45 5.33 -16.02
C LEU A 108 -18.60 5.74 -17.22
N HIS A 109 -18.35 4.80 -18.13
CA HIS A 109 -17.39 4.97 -19.21
C HIS A 109 -17.89 5.86 -20.35
N LEU A 110 -19.20 5.87 -20.61
CA LEU A 110 -19.81 6.66 -21.69
C LEU A 110 -19.65 8.17 -21.49
N ARG A 111 -19.68 8.64 -20.23
CA ARG A 111 -19.45 10.05 -19.94
C ARG A 111 -18.10 10.52 -20.48
N PHE A 112 -17.04 9.80 -20.16
CA PHE A 112 -15.68 10.13 -20.61
C PHE A 112 -15.55 10.02 -22.14
N ALA A 113 -16.18 9.01 -22.75
CA ALA A 113 -16.20 8.87 -24.20
C ALA A 113 -16.90 10.08 -24.88
N LEU A 114 -17.99 10.59 -24.30
CA LEU A 114 -18.66 11.80 -24.79
C LEU A 114 -17.78 13.05 -24.64
N GLU A 115 -17.08 13.21 -23.51
CA GLU A 115 -16.14 14.32 -23.32
C GLU A 115 -14.98 14.27 -24.33
N LEU A 116 -14.47 13.06 -24.65
CA LEU A 116 -13.42 12.88 -25.67
C LEU A 116 -13.90 13.21 -27.08
N ARG A 117 -15.17 12.86 -27.42
CA ARG A 117 -15.79 13.18 -28.70
C ARG A 117 -15.82 14.69 -28.96
N GLU A 118 -16.06 15.49 -27.90
CA GLU A 118 -16.09 16.96 -28.02
C GLU A 118 -14.75 17.59 -28.40
N LEU A 119 -13.63 16.84 -28.32
CA LEU A 119 -12.35 17.32 -28.82
C LEU A 119 -12.29 17.41 -30.34
N GLY A 120 -13.29 16.89 -31.06
CA GLY A 120 -13.37 16.94 -32.53
C GLY A 120 -12.25 16.17 -33.23
N LYS A 121 -11.59 15.23 -32.57
CA LYS A 121 -10.55 14.37 -33.15
C LYS A 121 -11.12 13.04 -33.65
N PRO A 122 -10.52 12.45 -34.70
CA PRO A 122 -10.83 11.11 -35.12
C PRO A 122 -10.77 10.15 -33.94
N MET A 123 -11.87 9.43 -33.66
CA MET A 123 -11.99 8.55 -32.49
C MET A 123 -12.59 7.21 -32.86
N VAL A 124 -12.09 6.14 -32.24
CA VAL A 124 -12.67 4.80 -32.25
C VAL A 124 -12.92 4.37 -30.81
N VAL A 125 -14.06 3.76 -30.56
CA VAL A 125 -14.39 3.19 -29.26
C VAL A 125 -14.14 1.68 -29.29
N ALA A 126 -13.26 1.19 -28.41
CA ALA A 126 -13.07 -0.23 -28.15
C ALA A 126 -13.98 -0.64 -26.98
N LEU A 127 -15.09 -1.31 -27.29
CA LEU A 127 -15.99 -1.88 -26.30
C LEU A 127 -15.38 -3.17 -25.77
N ASN A 128 -14.69 -3.08 -24.64
CA ASN A 128 -13.93 -4.18 -24.06
C ASN A 128 -14.75 -4.98 -23.03
N MET A 129 -14.28 -6.18 -22.68
CA MET A 129 -14.93 -7.09 -21.72
C MET A 129 -16.35 -7.53 -22.12
N VAL A 130 -16.63 -7.60 -23.43
CA VAL A 130 -17.95 -8.02 -23.93
C VAL A 130 -18.32 -9.42 -23.45
N ASP A 131 -17.36 -10.32 -23.34
CA ASP A 131 -17.55 -11.67 -22.80
C ASP A 131 -17.96 -11.64 -21.31
N ALA A 132 -17.49 -10.69 -20.54
CA ALA A 132 -17.90 -10.51 -19.16
C ALA A 132 -19.30 -9.90 -19.07
N ALA A 133 -19.64 -8.96 -19.95
CA ALA A 133 -20.99 -8.38 -20.05
C ALA A 133 -22.02 -9.45 -20.43
N GLN A 134 -21.74 -10.27 -21.43
CA GLN A 134 -22.61 -11.40 -21.85
C GLN A 134 -22.82 -12.40 -20.72
N ARG A 135 -21.78 -12.78 -19.98
CA ARG A 135 -21.91 -13.65 -18.79
C ARG A 135 -22.80 -13.06 -17.70
N ARG A 136 -22.91 -11.74 -17.62
CA ARG A 136 -23.80 -11.01 -16.68
C ARG A 136 -25.20 -10.80 -17.26
N GLY A 137 -25.48 -11.28 -18.46
CA GLY A 137 -26.76 -11.07 -19.13
C GLY A 137 -26.96 -9.65 -19.67
N ILE A 138 -25.90 -8.84 -19.69
CA ILE A 138 -25.94 -7.50 -20.29
C ILE A 138 -25.81 -7.66 -21.79
N GLN A 139 -26.78 -7.16 -22.53
CA GLN A 139 -26.79 -7.15 -23.99
C GLN A 139 -26.57 -5.71 -24.47
N VAL A 140 -25.53 -5.48 -25.25
CA VAL A 140 -25.21 -4.19 -25.83
C VAL A 140 -25.49 -4.26 -27.33
N ASP A 141 -26.36 -3.38 -27.82
CA ASP A 141 -26.55 -3.15 -29.24
C ASP A 141 -25.45 -2.21 -29.75
N VAL A 142 -24.43 -2.80 -30.34
CA VAL A 142 -23.25 -2.05 -30.82
C VAL A 142 -23.64 -1.05 -31.92
N ALA A 143 -24.56 -1.41 -32.79
CA ALA A 143 -25.00 -0.53 -33.87
C ALA A 143 -25.80 0.69 -33.35
N ALA A 144 -26.61 0.47 -32.32
CA ALA A 144 -27.28 1.54 -31.62
C ALA A 144 -26.29 2.45 -30.88
N LEU A 145 -25.31 1.84 -30.21
CA LEU A 145 -24.26 2.58 -29.50
C LEU A 145 -23.39 3.42 -30.44
N GLU A 146 -23.04 2.88 -31.62
CA GLU A 146 -22.28 3.59 -32.66
C GLU A 146 -23.07 4.79 -33.19
N ARG A 147 -24.36 4.62 -33.44
CA ARG A 147 -25.26 5.73 -33.91
C ARG A 147 -25.39 6.83 -32.86
N GLU A 148 -25.58 6.47 -31.60
CA GLU A 148 -25.76 7.45 -30.51
C GLU A 148 -24.45 8.20 -30.17
N LEU A 149 -23.31 7.51 -30.23
CA LEU A 149 -22.01 8.13 -30.02
C LEU A 149 -21.51 8.90 -31.24
N GLY A 150 -21.99 8.56 -32.46
CA GLY A 150 -21.51 9.14 -33.70
C GLY A 150 -20.06 8.80 -34.06
N VAL A 151 -19.50 7.75 -33.44
CA VAL A 151 -18.13 7.28 -33.68
C VAL A 151 -18.10 5.75 -33.77
N PRO A 152 -17.18 5.16 -34.54
CA PRO A 152 -17.07 3.71 -34.68
C PRO A 152 -16.89 3.00 -33.35
N VAL A 153 -17.66 1.93 -33.12
CA VAL A 153 -17.59 1.09 -31.94
C VAL A 153 -17.22 -0.33 -32.34
N VAL A 154 -16.16 -0.87 -31.73
CA VAL A 154 -15.67 -2.23 -32.04
C VAL A 154 -15.60 -3.05 -30.75
N GLU A 155 -16.22 -4.23 -30.77
CA GLU A 155 -16.14 -5.21 -29.67
C GLU A 155 -14.72 -5.77 -29.53
N THR A 156 -14.23 -5.82 -28.29
CA THR A 156 -12.90 -6.38 -27.98
C THR A 156 -12.94 -7.24 -26.72
N VAL A 157 -12.02 -8.21 -26.67
CA VAL A 157 -11.74 -9.02 -25.49
C VAL A 157 -10.22 -9.04 -25.32
N ALA A 158 -9.67 -8.04 -24.66
CA ALA A 158 -8.24 -7.77 -24.57
C ALA A 158 -7.38 -8.93 -24.01
N VAL A 159 -7.97 -9.85 -23.26
CA VAL A 159 -7.27 -11.01 -22.70
C VAL A 159 -7.27 -12.25 -23.61
N ARG A 160 -8.02 -12.25 -24.71
CA ARG A 160 -8.08 -13.39 -25.67
C ARG A 160 -7.12 -13.18 -26.83
N LYS A 161 -6.41 -14.23 -27.25
CA LYS A 161 -5.63 -14.20 -28.49
C LYS A 161 -6.56 -13.77 -29.65
N GLN A 162 -6.13 -12.75 -30.41
CA GLN A 162 -6.90 -12.15 -31.51
C GLN A 162 -8.19 -11.39 -31.10
N GLY A 163 -8.45 -11.16 -29.81
CA GLY A 163 -9.63 -10.43 -29.35
C GLY A 163 -9.68 -8.94 -29.75
N ALA A 164 -8.61 -8.42 -30.36
CA ALA A 164 -8.55 -7.06 -30.92
C ALA A 164 -8.37 -7.03 -32.45
N LYS A 165 -8.54 -8.17 -33.16
CA LYS A 165 -8.32 -8.23 -34.61
C LYS A 165 -9.23 -7.28 -35.39
N ALA A 166 -10.52 -7.29 -35.11
CA ALA A 166 -11.50 -6.41 -35.74
C ALA A 166 -11.20 -4.92 -35.48
N LEU A 167 -10.64 -4.60 -34.31
CA LEU A 167 -10.23 -3.26 -33.96
C LEU A 167 -9.05 -2.80 -34.84
N VAL A 168 -8.06 -3.65 -35.08
CA VAL A 168 -6.91 -3.33 -35.93
C VAL A 168 -7.36 -3.12 -37.38
N GLU A 169 -8.26 -3.97 -37.88
CA GLU A 169 -8.84 -3.83 -39.22
C GLU A 169 -9.63 -2.51 -39.35
N ARG A 170 -10.41 -2.14 -38.31
CA ARG A 170 -11.17 -0.89 -38.31
C ARG A 170 -10.27 0.35 -38.26
N LEU A 171 -9.21 0.32 -37.46
CA LEU A 171 -8.21 1.39 -37.41
C LEU A 171 -7.52 1.59 -38.77
N ASP A 172 -7.15 0.51 -39.45
CA ASP A 172 -6.53 0.56 -40.78
C ASP A 172 -7.49 1.11 -41.83
N ALA A 173 -8.73 0.72 -41.82
CA ALA A 173 -9.78 1.20 -42.72
C ALA A 173 -10.13 2.69 -42.50
N MET A 174 -9.92 3.23 -41.30
CA MET A 174 -10.25 4.61 -40.97
C MET A 174 -9.21 5.62 -41.49
N VAL A 175 -7.98 5.19 -41.75
CA VAL A 175 -6.87 6.10 -42.14
C VAL A 175 -7.18 6.97 -43.38
N PRO A 176 -7.83 6.47 -44.43
CA PRO A 176 -8.17 7.31 -45.60
C PRO A 176 -9.20 8.42 -45.29
N HIS A 177 -9.85 8.35 -44.16
CA HIS A 177 -10.96 9.24 -43.73
C HIS A 177 -10.61 10.11 -42.53
N LEU A 178 -9.33 10.19 -42.12
CA LEU A 178 -8.89 10.99 -40.97
C LEU A 178 -9.15 12.50 -41.13
N ASP A 179 -9.22 12.99 -42.38
CA ASP A 179 -9.49 14.39 -42.71
C ASP A 179 -11.00 14.70 -42.80
N ALA A 180 -11.88 13.70 -42.60
CA ALA A 180 -13.32 13.92 -42.59
C ALA A 180 -13.73 14.77 -41.38
N PRO A 181 -14.65 15.75 -41.56
CA PRO A 181 -15.09 16.59 -40.48
C PRO A 181 -15.80 15.72 -39.41
N VAL A 182 -15.22 15.70 -38.20
CA VAL A 182 -15.86 15.11 -37.02
C VAL A 182 -16.91 16.08 -36.52
N PRO A 183 -18.12 15.64 -36.14
CA PRO A 183 -19.14 16.52 -35.58
C PRO A 183 -18.54 17.36 -34.45
N GLY A 184 -18.64 18.68 -34.59
CA GLY A 184 -18.10 19.61 -33.60
C GLY A 184 -18.83 19.54 -32.26
N PRO A 185 -18.28 20.17 -31.22
CA PRO A 185 -18.89 20.16 -29.90
C PRO A 185 -20.30 20.75 -29.92
N GLU A 186 -21.26 19.96 -29.50
CA GLU A 186 -22.63 20.44 -29.16
C GLU A 186 -22.51 21.12 -27.79
N GLY A 187 -22.29 22.42 -27.75
CA GLY A 187 -22.12 23.17 -26.51
C GLY A 187 -23.31 23.03 -25.56
N GLY A 188 -23.04 22.70 -24.31
CA GLY A 188 -24.05 22.67 -23.23
C GLY A 188 -24.73 21.32 -22.99
N ILE A 189 -24.10 20.19 -23.38
CA ILE A 189 -24.67 18.85 -23.16
C ILE A 189 -24.68 18.52 -21.66
N ASP A 190 -25.86 18.14 -21.13
CA ASP A 190 -25.92 17.39 -19.88
C ASP A 190 -25.49 15.94 -20.14
N TYR A 191 -24.21 15.65 -19.88
CA TYR A 191 -23.64 14.31 -20.03
C TYR A 191 -24.42 13.23 -19.30
N HIS A 192 -24.99 13.54 -18.12
CA HIS A 192 -25.76 12.56 -17.36
C HIS A 192 -27.11 12.23 -18.03
N ALA A 193 -27.74 13.21 -18.62
CA ALA A 193 -28.97 13.01 -19.39
C ALA A 193 -28.68 12.21 -20.66
N LYS A 194 -27.63 12.60 -21.41
CA LYS A 194 -27.23 11.90 -22.65
C LYS A 194 -26.78 10.46 -22.41
N VAL A 195 -26.02 10.21 -21.37
CA VAL A 195 -25.64 8.82 -20.97
C VAL A 195 -26.88 7.97 -20.66
N ARG A 196 -27.88 8.52 -19.94
CA ARG A 196 -29.13 7.79 -19.66
C ARG A 196 -29.91 7.48 -20.95
N GLU A 197 -29.95 8.40 -21.86
CA GLU A 197 -30.60 8.23 -23.17
C GLU A 197 -29.90 7.08 -23.95
N ILE A 198 -28.57 7.14 -24.11
CA ILE A 198 -27.77 6.10 -24.80
C ILE A 198 -27.99 4.73 -24.16
N LEU A 199 -27.95 4.66 -22.83
CA LEU A 199 -28.16 3.40 -22.12
C LEU A 199 -29.56 2.82 -22.34
N SER A 200 -30.57 3.66 -22.42
CA SER A 200 -31.96 3.22 -22.62
C SER A 200 -32.20 2.64 -24.02
N VAL A 201 -31.41 3.08 -25.02
CA VAL A 201 -31.53 2.64 -26.43
C VAL A 201 -30.59 1.48 -26.73
N ALA A 202 -29.31 1.59 -26.28
CA ALA A 202 -28.25 0.68 -26.69
C ALA A 202 -28.00 -0.48 -25.72
N VAL A 203 -28.54 -0.46 -24.48
CA VAL A 203 -28.22 -1.46 -23.46
C VAL A 203 -29.46 -2.09 -22.88
N ARG A 204 -29.55 -3.40 -22.97
CA ARG A 204 -30.56 -4.19 -22.27
C ARG A 204 -29.94 -4.80 -21.03
N MET A 205 -30.32 -4.27 -19.86
CA MET A 205 -29.94 -4.84 -18.58
C MET A 205 -30.80 -6.06 -18.28
N PRO A 206 -30.25 -7.13 -17.68
CA PRO A 206 -31.06 -8.26 -17.22
C PRO A 206 -32.07 -7.75 -16.17
N ALA A 207 -33.29 -8.25 -16.22
CA ALA A 207 -34.36 -7.85 -15.30
C ALA A 207 -34.11 -8.26 -13.83
N ARG A 208 -33.07 -9.02 -13.57
CA ARG A 208 -32.62 -9.45 -12.24
C ARG A 208 -31.09 -9.39 -12.18
N THR A 209 -30.55 -8.44 -11.44
CA THR A 209 -29.21 -8.53 -10.84
C THR A 209 -29.09 -9.88 -10.12
N ALA A 210 -27.89 -10.43 -10.04
CA ALA A 210 -27.70 -11.75 -9.40
C ALA A 210 -28.31 -11.68 -7.99
N LYS A 211 -29.39 -12.46 -7.75
CA LYS A 211 -30.09 -12.51 -6.46
C LYS A 211 -29.13 -12.72 -5.27
N ILE A 212 -27.99 -13.33 -5.54
CA ILE A 212 -26.94 -13.62 -4.55
C ILE A 212 -26.23 -12.34 -4.15
N ASP A 213 -25.85 -11.47 -5.10
CA ASP A 213 -25.14 -10.22 -4.80
C ASP A 213 -26.03 -9.28 -3.96
N ASP A 214 -27.30 -9.15 -4.33
CA ASP A 214 -28.29 -8.33 -3.60
C ASP A 214 -28.56 -8.88 -2.19
N ALA A 215 -28.59 -10.20 -2.03
CA ALA A 215 -28.77 -10.85 -0.72
C ALA A 215 -27.55 -10.66 0.18
N LEU A 216 -26.35 -10.80 -0.37
CA LEU A 216 -25.11 -10.56 0.35
C LEU A 216 -24.95 -9.08 0.72
N ASP A 217 -25.26 -8.17 -0.21
CA ASP A 217 -25.14 -6.73 0.03
C ASP A 217 -26.13 -6.24 1.08
N ARG A 218 -27.32 -6.83 1.19
CA ARG A 218 -28.28 -6.53 2.26
C ARG A 218 -27.68 -6.79 3.65
N TRP A 219 -26.85 -7.82 3.79
CA TRP A 219 -26.17 -8.16 5.04
C TRP A 219 -24.89 -7.35 5.24
N LEU A 220 -24.02 -7.32 4.23
CA LEU A 220 -22.69 -6.74 4.32
C LEU A 220 -22.68 -5.21 4.33
N LEU A 221 -23.69 -4.56 3.73
CA LEU A 221 -23.84 -3.09 3.77
C LEU A 221 -24.74 -2.61 4.91
N HIS A 222 -25.31 -3.52 5.70
CA HIS A 222 -26.09 -3.14 6.86
C HIS A 222 -25.19 -2.48 7.93
N PRO A 223 -25.58 -1.33 8.52
CA PRO A 223 -24.72 -0.57 9.43
C PRO A 223 -24.27 -1.36 10.67
N VAL A 224 -25.04 -2.32 11.16
CA VAL A 224 -24.68 -3.16 12.32
C VAL A 224 -24.07 -4.49 11.85
N PHE A 225 -24.78 -5.25 11.02
CA PHE A 225 -24.33 -6.57 10.58
C PHE A 225 -23.07 -6.50 9.71
N GLY A 226 -22.92 -5.46 8.89
CA GLY A 226 -21.73 -5.22 8.10
C GLY A 226 -20.50 -4.94 8.97
N LEU A 227 -20.65 -4.14 10.04
CA LEU A 227 -19.55 -3.91 11.00
C LEU A 227 -19.18 -5.17 11.79
N ILE A 228 -20.17 -5.96 12.21
CA ILE A 228 -19.91 -7.25 12.87
C ILE A 228 -19.20 -8.20 11.90
N SER A 229 -19.68 -8.31 10.66
CA SER A 229 -19.02 -9.13 9.62
C SER A 229 -17.58 -8.68 9.38
N LEU A 230 -17.33 -7.37 9.29
CA LEU A 230 -15.99 -6.82 9.14
C LEU A 230 -15.11 -7.19 10.35
N ALA A 231 -15.61 -7.04 11.56
CA ALA A 231 -14.88 -7.40 12.78
C ALA A 231 -14.54 -8.90 12.81
N VAL A 232 -15.49 -9.77 12.43
CA VAL A 232 -15.27 -11.22 12.37
C VAL A 232 -14.24 -11.57 11.29
N VAL A 233 -14.35 -11.01 10.09
CA VAL A 233 -13.38 -11.23 9.01
C VAL A 233 -11.99 -10.78 9.44
N MET A 234 -11.87 -9.62 10.07
CA MET A 234 -10.60 -9.13 10.60
C MET A 234 -10.02 -10.02 11.69
N PHE A 235 -10.86 -10.46 12.64
CA PHE A 235 -10.45 -11.39 13.68
C PHE A 235 -9.91 -12.69 13.09
N LEU A 236 -10.61 -13.28 12.11
CA LEU A 236 -10.17 -14.51 11.44
C LEU A 236 -8.85 -14.32 10.70
N ILE A 237 -8.68 -13.19 10.02
CA ILE A 237 -7.41 -12.88 9.32
C ILE A 237 -6.26 -12.77 10.31
N PHE A 238 -6.43 -12.01 11.39
CA PHE A 238 -5.39 -11.88 12.41
C PHE A 238 -5.07 -13.23 13.05
N GLN A 239 -6.08 -14.02 13.38
CA GLN A 239 -5.89 -15.36 13.94
C GLN A 239 -5.12 -16.28 12.98
N ALA A 240 -5.49 -16.26 11.69
CA ALA A 240 -4.79 -17.05 10.67
C ALA A 240 -3.36 -16.59 10.42
N VAL A 241 -3.13 -15.26 10.37
CA VAL A 241 -1.78 -14.70 10.22
C VAL A 241 -0.87 -15.17 11.35
N TYR A 242 -1.35 -15.16 12.61
CA TYR A 242 -0.55 -15.65 13.72
C TYR A 242 -0.39 -17.18 13.71
N ALA A 243 -1.50 -17.92 13.65
CA ALA A 243 -1.47 -19.37 13.76
C ALA A 243 -0.69 -20.06 12.63
N TRP A 244 -0.74 -19.51 11.42
CA TRP A 244 -0.08 -20.13 10.25
C TRP A 244 1.32 -19.59 10.01
N ALA A 245 1.61 -18.35 10.41
CA ALA A 245 2.94 -17.78 10.23
C ALA A 245 3.94 -18.30 11.26
N THR A 246 3.53 -18.45 12.53
CA THR A 246 4.45 -18.84 13.63
C THR A 246 5.26 -20.10 13.30
N PRO A 247 4.68 -21.26 12.94
CA PRO A 247 5.48 -22.46 12.68
C PRO A 247 6.43 -22.32 11.49
N LEU A 248 6.10 -21.45 10.51
CA LEU A 248 6.97 -21.17 9.37
C LEU A 248 8.11 -20.22 9.79
N MET A 249 7.83 -19.25 10.63
CA MET A 249 8.82 -18.33 11.17
C MET A 249 9.82 -19.06 12.04
N ASP A 250 9.35 -19.90 12.99
CA ASP A 250 10.19 -20.71 13.85
C ASP A 250 11.12 -21.66 13.06
N GLY A 251 10.58 -22.27 12.00
CA GLY A 251 11.37 -23.12 11.11
C GLY A 251 12.46 -22.35 10.36
N ILE A 252 12.18 -21.12 9.91
CA ILE A 252 13.17 -20.25 9.25
C ILE A 252 14.22 -19.80 10.27
N GLU A 253 13.79 -19.39 11.46
CA GLU A 253 14.69 -18.95 12.54
C GLU A 253 15.64 -20.06 12.95
N ALA A 254 15.12 -21.27 13.21
CA ALA A 254 15.93 -22.46 13.49
C ALA A 254 16.93 -22.77 12.36
N GLY A 255 16.53 -22.59 11.09
CA GLY A 255 17.39 -22.76 9.93
C GLY A 255 18.57 -21.75 9.90
N PHE A 256 18.28 -20.48 10.18
CA PHE A 256 19.33 -19.45 10.25
C PHE A 256 20.23 -19.62 11.49
N ALA A 257 19.67 -20.02 12.63
CA ALA A 257 20.44 -20.34 13.84
C ALA A 257 21.40 -21.52 13.58
N TRP A 258 20.91 -22.59 12.94
CA TRP A 258 21.75 -23.71 12.53
C TRP A 258 22.86 -23.27 11.55
N LEU A 259 22.55 -22.43 10.58
CA LEU A 259 23.53 -21.89 9.63
C LEU A 259 24.59 -21.04 10.35
N GLY A 260 24.18 -20.20 11.30
CA GLY A 260 25.07 -19.41 12.14
C GLY A 260 26.01 -20.29 12.98
N ALA A 261 25.47 -21.33 13.62
CA ALA A 261 26.28 -22.31 14.39
C ALA A 261 27.27 -23.07 13.49
N LEU A 262 26.85 -23.47 12.27
CA LEU A 262 27.73 -24.12 11.30
C LEU A 262 28.91 -23.22 10.90
N VAL A 263 28.64 -21.96 10.57
CA VAL A 263 29.68 -20.98 10.20
C VAL A 263 30.60 -20.71 11.38
N GLY A 264 30.05 -20.56 12.60
CA GLY A 264 30.82 -20.37 13.82
C GLY A 264 31.73 -21.57 14.18
N SER A 265 31.31 -22.79 13.81
CA SER A 265 32.14 -24.00 14.05
C SER A 265 33.33 -24.15 13.07
N VAL A 266 33.22 -23.54 11.88
CA VAL A 266 34.27 -23.64 10.83
C VAL A 266 35.25 -22.49 10.90
N LEU A 267 34.81 -21.31 11.33
CA LEU A 267 35.67 -20.11 11.39
C LEU A 267 36.32 -19.98 12.78
N PRO A 268 37.59 -19.55 12.85
CA PRO A 268 38.20 -19.21 14.13
C PRO A 268 37.51 -18.02 14.77
N GLU A 269 37.43 -18.02 16.10
CA GLU A 269 36.86 -16.90 16.87
C GLU A 269 37.54 -15.59 16.51
N GLY A 270 36.74 -14.58 16.13
CA GLY A 270 37.28 -13.29 15.74
C GLY A 270 36.22 -12.38 15.11
N PRO A 271 36.56 -11.12 14.82
CA PRO A 271 35.63 -10.16 14.27
C PRO A 271 34.98 -10.58 12.95
N LEU A 272 35.66 -11.38 12.14
CA LEU A 272 35.12 -11.88 10.86
C LEU A 272 34.01 -12.92 11.09
N ALA A 273 34.21 -13.84 12.04
CA ALA A 273 33.21 -14.84 12.40
C ALA A 273 31.96 -14.14 12.95
N SER A 274 32.10 -13.21 13.90
CA SER A 274 30.99 -12.43 14.44
C SER A 274 30.31 -11.56 13.39
N LEU A 275 31.01 -10.94 12.44
CA LEU A 275 30.38 -10.22 11.33
C LEU A 275 29.50 -11.13 10.48
N LEU A 276 29.96 -12.34 10.19
CA LEU A 276 29.23 -13.30 9.39
C LEU A 276 28.00 -13.86 10.14
N THR A 277 28.18 -14.24 11.41
CA THR A 277 27.09 -14.81 12.22
C THR A 277 26.10 -13.75 12.66
N ASP A 278 26.56 -12.72 13.36
CA ASP A 278 25.70 -11.76 14.07
C ASP A 278 25.33 -10.55 13.18
N GLY A 279 26.17 -10.22 12.20
CA GLY A 279 25.93 -9.14 11.24
C GLY A 279 25.13 -9.60 10.02
N ILE A 280 25.62 -10.59 9.27
CA ILE A 280 25.06 -10.95 7.96
C ILE A 280 23.99 -12.04 8.09
N ILE A 281 24.30 -13.18 8.72
CA ILE A 281 23.35 -14.31 8.83
C ILE A 281 22.16 -13.89 9.68
N ALA A 282 22.38 -13.29 10.84
CA ALA A 282 21.33 -12.77 11.68
C ALA A 282 20.51 -11.66 10.98
N GLY A 283 21.19 -10.75 10.25
CA GLY A 283 20.52 -9.67 9.51
C GLY A 283 19.65 -10.18 8.36
N VAL A 284 20.11 -11.16 7.57
CA VAL A 284 19.32 -11.80 6.51
C VAL A 284 18.19 -12.62 7.13
N GLY A 285 18.48 -13.39 8.17
CA GLY A 285 17.53 -14.19 8.93
C GLY A 285 16.38 -13.34 9.42
N GLY A 286 16.66 -12.23 10.10
CA GLY A 286 15.66 -11.29 10.61
C GLY A 286 14.75 -10.69 9.54
N VAL A 287 15.20 -10.60 8.28
CA VAL A 287 14.32 -10.19 7.16
C VAL A 287 13.43 -11.34 6.69
N VAL A 288 14.01 -12.54 6.52
CA VAL A 288 13.34 -13.68 5.90
C VAL A 288 12.33 -14.30 6.86
N VAL A 289 12.57 -14.25 8.17
CA VAL A 289 11.65 -14.74 9.22
C VAL A 289 10.26 -14.09 9.09
N PHE A 290 10.17 -12.80 8.75
CA PHE A 290 8.85 -12.12 8.62
C PHE A 290 8.16 -12.34 7.27
N LEU A 291 8.84 -12.94 6.30
CA LEU A 291 8.27 -13.16 4.96
C LEU A 291 6.98 -13.99 4.97
N PRO A 292 6.88 -15.13 5.69
CA PRO A 292 5.64 -15.90 5.78
C PRO A 292 4.46 -15.08 6.31
N GLN A 293 4.65 -14.34 7.38
CA GLN A 293 3.62 -13.49 7.98
C GLN A 293 3.09 -12.44 6.99
N ILE A 294 4.00 -11.80 6.27
CA ILE A 294 3.67 -10.80 5.26
C ILE A 294 2.93 -11.43 4.08
N LEU A 295 3.36 -12.60 3.61
CA LEU A 295 2.72 -13.30 2.50
C LEU A 295 1.32 -13.80 2.85
N ILE A 296 1.12 -14.35 4.04
CA ILE A 296 -0.20 -14.79 4.53
C ILE A 296 -1.16 -13.59 4.62
N LEU A 297 -0.69 -12.46 5.15
CA LEU A 297 -1.49 -11.25 5.20
C LEU A 297 -1.87 -10.77 3.78
N PHE A 298 -0.90 -10.68 2.87
CA PHE A 298 -1.17 -10.28 1.50
C PHE A 298 -2.12 -11.24 0.78
N PHE A 299 -2.02 -12.54 1.08
CA PHE A 299 -2.97 -13.52 0.56
C PHE A 299 -4.41 -13.15 0.94
N PHE A 300 -4.67 -12.87 2.22
CA PHE A 300 -6.01 -12.47 2.65
C PHE A 300 -6.46 -11.13 2.06
N ILE A 301 -5.56 -10.14 2.01
CA ILE A 301 -5.89 -8.84 1.40
C ILE A 301 -6.27 -9.02 -0.08
N LEU A 302 -5.50 -9.82 -0.84
CA LEU A 302 -5.79 -10.10 -2.24
C LEU A 302 -7.12 -10.86 -2.41
N VAL A 303 -7.38 -11.85 -1.55
CA VAL A 303 -8.67 -12.58 -1.56
C VAL A 303 -9.83 -11.63 -1.30
N LEU A 304 -9.73 -10.72 -0.33
CA LEU A 304 -10.76 -9.73 -0.05
C LEU A 304 -10.92 -8.70 -1.17
N GLU A 305 -9.81 -8.32 -1.80
CA GLU A 305 -9.80 -7.37 -2.93
C GLU A 305 -10.48 -7.99 -4.15
N GLU A 306 -10.05 -9.19 -4.58
CA GLU A 306 -10.59 -9.87 -5.75
C GLU A 306 -12.04 -10.33 -5.56
N SER A 307 -12.41 -10.73 -4.32
CA SER A 307 -13.79 -11.11 -4.01
C SER A 307 -14.79 -9.96 -4.10
N GLY A 308 -14.31 -8.70 -4.10
CA GLY A 308 -15.15 -7.50 -4.07
C GLY A 308 -15.65 -7.12 -2.67
N TYR A 309 -15.11 -7.74 -1.61
CA TYR A 309 -15.47 -7.39 -0.23
C TYR A 309 -14.89 -6.05 0.22
N LEU A 310 -13.61 -5.76 -0.13
CA LEU A 310 -12.94 -4.52 0.29
C LEU A 310 -13.66 -3.23 -0.11
N PRO A 311 -14.20 -3.06 -1.33
CA PRO A 311 -14.98 -1.89 -1.68
C PRO A 311 -16.21 -1.70 -0.78
N ARG A 312 -16.84 -2.79 -0.33
CA ARG A 312 -18.01 -2.75 0.57
C ARG A 312 -17.62 -2.34 1.98
N ALA A 313 -16.51 -2.89 2.49
CA ALA A 313 -15.94 -2.47 3.76
C ALA A 313 -15.56 -0.98 3.74
N ALA A 314 -14.94 -0.51 2.64
CA ALA A 314 -14.61 0.90 2.46
C ALA A 314 -15.86 1.79 2.42
N PHE A 315 -16.92 1.36 1.73
CA PHE A 315 -18.21 2.06 1.69
C PHE A 315 -18.86 2.14 3.09
N LEU A 316 -18.86 1.04 3.83
CA LEU A 316 -19.44 0.98 5.18
C LEU A 316 -18.75 1.95 6.14
N LEU A 317 -17.44 2.10 6.02
CA LEU A 317 -16.63 2.97 6.89
C LEU A 317 -16.43 4.38 6.35
N ASP A 318 -16.94 4.69 5.14
CA ASP A 318 -16.73 5.98 4.49
C ASP A 318 -17.19 7.16 5.36
N ARG A 319 -18.36 7.05 6.00
CA ARG A 319 -18.87 8.09 6.91
C ARG A 319 -17.92 8.35 8.09
N THR A 320 -17.36 7.31 8.66
CA THR A 320 -16.42 7.41 9.80
C THR A 320 -15.09 8.01 9.34
N MET A 321 -14.59 7.56 8.18
CA MET A 321 -13.36 8.08 7.60
C MET A 321 -13.52 9.55 7.18
N ALA A 322 -14.64 9.92 6.57
CA ALA A 322 -14.96 11.31 6.19
C ALA A 322 -15.02 12.25 7.40
N ALA A 323 -15.56 11.80 8.54
CA ALA A 323 -15.56 12.56 9.78
C ALA A 323 -14.13 12.85 10.27
N ALA A 324 -13.21 11.90 10.08
CA ALA A 324 -11.79 12.08 10.38
C ALA A 324 -11.00 12.82 9.27
N GLY A 325 -11.65 13.17 8.15
CA GLY A 325 -11.02 13.88 7.04
C GLY A 325 -10.25 13.01 6.06
N LEU A 326 -10.61 11.74 6.00
CA LEU A 326 -10.08 10.75 5.06
C LEU A 326 -11.19 10.25 4.15
N SER A 327 -10.84 9.76 2.98
CA SER A 327 -11.81 9.03 2.13
C SER A 327 -12.00 7.59 2.63
N GLY A 328 -13.14 6.97 2.33
CA GLY A 328 -13.38 5.56 2.66
C GLY A 328 -12.33 4.62 2.06
N ARG A 329 -11.71 5.00 0.94
CA ARG A 329 -10.58 4.26 0.34
C ARG A 329 -9.34 4.22 1.22
N SER A 330 -9.16 5.17 2.14
CA SER A 330 -8.06 5.20 3.11
C SER A 330 -8.14 4.06 4.13
N PHE A 331 -9.32 3.46 4.32
CA PHE A 331 -9.49 2.33 5.23
C PHE A 331 -8.58 1.14 4.86
N ILE A 332 -8.47 0.80 3.57
CA ILE A 332 -7.68 -0.34 3.09
C ILE A 332 -6.19 -0.18 3.43
N PRO A 333 -5.52 0.96 3.09
CA PRO A 333 -4.16 1.25 3.53
C PRO A 333 -3.97 1.22 5.04
N LEU A 334 -4.88 1.82 5.79
CA LEU A 334 -4.79 1.87 7.25
C LEU A 334 -4.95 0.47 7.87
N LEU A 335 -5.89 -0.33 7.37
CA LEU A 335 -6.05 -1.72 7.77
C LEU A 335 -4.79 -2.54 7.52
N SER A 336 -4.23 -2.43 6.31
CA SER A 336 -2.97 -3.11 5.96
C SER A 336 -1.81 -2.70 6.87
N SER A 337 -1.84 -1.47 7.39
CA SER A 337 -0.80 -0.92 8.26
C SER A 337 -0.78 -1.56 9.66
N PHE A 338 -1.85 -2.24 10.09
CA PHE A 338 -1.83 -3.04 11.33
C PHE A 338 -0.87 -4.23 11.25
N ALA A 339 -0.69 -4.78 10.07
CA ALA A 339 0.32 -5.82 9.91
C ALA A 339 1.69 -5.19 9.62
N CYS A 340 1.77 -4.30 8.61
CA CYS A 340 3.00 -3.59 8.29
C CYS A 340 2.68 -2.26 7.59
N ALA A 341 3.28 -1.16 8.08
CA ALA A 341 3.07 0.17 7.51
C ALA A 341 3.62 0.31 6.08
N VAL A 342 4.66 -0.43 5.69
CA VAL A 342 5.26 -0.35 4.35
C VAL A 342 4.26 -0.72 3.26
N PRO A 343 3.64 -1.93 3.25
CA PRO A 343 2.61 -2.25 2.26
C PRO A 343 1.36 -1.37 2.41
N GLY A 344 1.00 -0.97 3.63
CA GLY A 344 -0.10 -0.03 3.87
C GLY A 344 0.11 1.29 3.14
N ILE A 345 1.29 1.91 3.25
CA ILE A 345 1.64 3.14 2.55
C ILE A 345 1.67 2.91 1.03
N MET A 346 2.20 1.79 0.56
CA MET A 346 2.22 1.48 -0.88
C MET A 346 0.82 1.32 -1.47
N SER A 347 -0.14 0.77 -0.72
CA SER A 347 -1.53 0.59 -1.17
C SER A 347 -2.31 1.91 -1.27
N THR A 348 -1.78 3.02 -0.70
CA THR A 348 -2.37 4.37 -0.87
C THR A 348 -2.40 4.86 -2.32
N ARG A 349 -1.70 4.18 -3.23
CA ARG A 349 -1.77 4.46 -4.67
C ARG A 349 -3.17 4.28 -5.26
N SER A 350 -4.03 3.51 -4.59
CA SER A 350 -5.45 3.36 -4.93
C SER A 350 -6.30 4.61 -4.62
N ILE A 351 -5.78 5.54 -3.80
CA ILE A 351 -6.44 6.78 -3.44
C ILE A 351 -6.17 7.82 -4.54
N GLN A 352 -7.23 8.28 -5.19
CA GLN A 352 -7.13 9.19 -6.34
C GLN A 352 -6.80 10.63 -5.91
N ASP A 353 -7.38 11.12 -4.82
CA ASP A 353 -7.07 12.45 -4.32
C ASP A 353 -5.66 12.50 -3.71
N PRO A 354 -4.75 13.34 -4.26
CA PRO A 354 -3.37 13.43 -3.75
C PRO A 354 -3.29 13.90 -2.30
N ARG A 355 -4.28 14.65 -1.83
CA ARG A 355 -4.33 15.22 -0.48
C ARG A 355 -4.73 14.14 0.53
N ASP A 356 -5.78 13.38 0.23
CA ASP A 356 -6.21 12.23 1.03
C ASP A 356 -5.14 11.16 1.05
N ARG A 357 -4.51 10.92 -0.11
CA ARG A 357 -3.38 10.02 -0.23
C ARG A 357 -2.24 10.43 0.69
N LEU A 358 -1.83 11.70 0.66
CA LEU A 358 -0.76 12.22 1.52
C LEU A 358 -1.14 12.14 3.01
N ALA A 359 -2.38 12.50 3.36
CA ALA A 359 -2.86 12.37 4.74
C ALA A 359 -2.80 10.92 5.22
N THR A 360 -3.26 9.97 4.39
CA THR A 360 -3.23 8.54 4.70
C THR A 360 -1.79 8.03 4.85
N ILE A 361 -0.87 8.43 3.97
CA ILE A 361 0.56 8.08 4.06
C ILE A 361 1.17 8.56 5.39
N LEU A 362 0.87 9.78 5.79
CA LEU A 362 1.44 10.36 7.01
C LEU A 362 0.83 9.77 8.28
N VAL A 363 -0.41 9.33 8.26
CA VAL A 363 -1.14 8.78 9.42
C VAL A 363 -0.90 7.26 9.57
N ALA A 364 -0.61 6.54 8.48
CA ALA A 364 -0.39 5.09 8.49
C ALA A 364 0.63 4.59 9.54
N PRO A 365 1.74 5.29 9.85
CA PRO A 365 2.70 4.86 10.88
C PRO A 365 2.16 4.84 12.31
N LEU A 366 1.06 5.53 12.59
CA LEU A 366 0.39 5.53 13.90
C LEU A 366 -0.37 4.23 14.17
N MET A 367 -0.72 3.48 13.11
CA MET A 367 -1.35 2.16 13.27
C MET A 367 -0.37 1.19 13.94
N THR A 368 -0.83 0.50 14.95
CA THR A 368 -0.03 -0.46 15.71
C THR A 368 0.22 -1.70 14.86
N CYS A 369 1.44 -1.84 14.30
CA CYS A 369 1.81 -3.01 13.50
C CYS A 369 2.22 -4.21 14.37
N SER A 370 2.21 -5.40 13.78
CA SER A 370 2.56 -6.66 14.45
C SER A 370 3.97 -6.68 15.06
N ALA A 371 4.93 -6.00 14.47
CA ALA A 371 6.32 -5.90 14.97
C ALA A 371 6.45 -5.19 16.34
N ARG A 372 5.40 -4.56 16.85
CA ARG A 372 5.36 -3.99 18.22
C ARG A 372 4.99 -5.02 19.29
N LEU A 373 4.36 -6.11 18.90
CA LEU A 373 3.80 -7.09 19.85
C LEU A 373 4.84 -7.73 20.77
N PRO A 374 6.05 -8.12 20.31
CA PRO A 374 7.05 -8.68 21.23
C PRO A 374 7.39 -7.73 22.38
N VAL A 375 7.57 -6.45 22.11
CA VAL A 375 7.85 -5.45 23.13
C VAL A 375 6.64 -5.24 24.06
N TYR A 376 5.42 -5.21 23.49
CA TYR A 376 4.21 -5.12 24.29
C TYR A 376 4.02 -6.34 25.18
N ALA A 377 4.25 -7.55 24.66
CA ALA A 377 4.16 -8.79 25.42
C ALA A 377 5.15 -8.81 26.59
N LEU A 378 6.42 -8.44 26.34
CA LEU A 378 7.45 -8.34 27.36
C LEU A 378 7.05 -7.37 28.48
N LEU A 379 6.72 -6.13 28.15
CA LEU A 379 6.44 -5.10 29.15
C LEU A 379 5.12 -5.34 29.89
N ILE A 380 4.08 -5.77 29.18
CA ILE A 380 2.79 -6.13 29.80
C ILE A 380 2.97 -7.35 30.71
N GLY A 381 3.71 -8.37 30.26
CA GLY A 381 3.99 -9.58 31.04
C GLY A 381 4.78 -9.29 32.31
N ALA A 382 5.76 -8.38 32.25
CA ALA A 382 6.61 -8.03 33.38
C ALA A 382 5.92 -7.13 34.44
N PHE A 383 5.10 -6.16 34.01
CA PHE A 383 4.60 -5.10 34.90
C PHE A 383 3.09 -5.15 35.19
N ILE A 384 2.30 -5.82 34.34
CA ILE A 384 0.83 -5.87 34.50
C ILE A 384 0.43 -7.21 35.06
N PRO A 385 -0.17 -7.24 36.26
CA PRO A 385 -0.55 -8.50 36.89
C PRO A 385 -1.67 -9.21 36.13
N GLN A 386 -1.62 -10.53 36.12
CA GLN A 386 -2.67 -11.38 35.55
C GLN A 386 -3.91 -11.41 36.48
N LYS A 387 -4.68 -10.33 36.46
CA LYS A 387 -5.94 -10.22 37.23
C LYS A 387 -7.13 -10.15 36.28
N THR A 388 -8.22 -10.79 36.65
CA THR A 388 -9.51 -10.64 35.97
C THR A 388 -10.22 -9.38 36.47
N VAL A 389 -10.57 -8.49 35.53
CA VAL A 389 -11.37 -7.29 35.78
C VAL A 389 -12.82 -7.61 35.41
N TRP A 390 -13.77 -7.29 36.29
CA TRP A 390 -15.20 -7.60 36.12
C TRP A 390 -15.51 -9.10 35.90
N GLY A 391 -14.62 -10.00 36.31
CA GLY A 391 -14.83 -11.45 36.22
C GLY A 391 -14.70 -12.08 34.84
N VAL A 392 -14.53 -11.27 33.77
CA VAL A 392 -14.50 -11.75 32.38
C VAL A 392 -13.23 -11.29 31.63
N PHE A 393 -12.73 -10.10 31.92
CA PHE A 393 -11.63 -9.53 31.14
C PHE A 393 -10.28 -9.69 31.85
N ASN A 394 -9.27 -10.14 31.11
CA ASN A 394 -7.88 -10.13 31.60
C ASN A 394 -7.31 -8.71 31.52
N GLN A 395 -6.70 -8.22 32.62
CA GLN A 395 -6.10 -6.89 32.71
C GLN A 395 -5.02 -6.67 31.64
N GLN A 396 -4.18 -7.65 31.37
CA GLN A 396 -3.16 -7.57 30.32
C GLN A 396 -3.77 -7.38 28.93
N GLY A 397 -4.84 -8.12 28.63
CA GLY A 397 -5.59 -7.95 27.38
C GLY A 397 -6.25 -6.57 27.24
N LEU A 398 -6.77 -6.00 28.35
CA LEU A 398 -7.32 -4.64 28.35
C LEU A 398 -6.26 -3.57 28.07
N VAL A 399 -5.05 -3.72 28.64
CA VAL A 399 -3.93 -2.81 28.36
C VAL A 399 -3.54 -2.90 26.89
N LEU A 400 -3.39 -4.11 26.36
CA LEU A 400 -3.08 -4.31 24.93
C LEU A 400 -4.16 -3.68 24.02
N PHE A 401 -5.43 -3.91 24.33
CA PHE A 401 -6.54 -3.29 23.60
C PHE A 401 -6.48 -1.75 23.68
N GLY A 402 -6.15 -1.21 24.86
CA GLY A 402 -5.97 0.23 25.06
C GLY A 402 -4.85 0.83 24.19
N LEU A 403 -3.72 0.12 24.03
CA LEU A 403 -2.62 0.53 23.17
C LEU A 403 -3.03 0.58 21.69
N TYR A 404 -3.78 -0.42 21.21
CA TYR A 404 -4.32 -0.44 19.86
C TYR A 404 -5.35 0.68 19.63
N ALA A 405 -6.27 0.85 20.59
CA ALA A 405 -7.28 1.91 20.54
C ALA A 405 -6.62 3.30 20.53
N ALA A 406 -5.59 3.51 21.36
CA ALA A 406 -4.82 4.76 21.38
C ALA A 406 -4.16 5.04 20.02
N GLY A 407 -3.58 4.04 19.37
CA GLY A 407 -3.01 4.17 18.02
C GLY A 407 -4.06 4.61 16.98
N ILE A 408 -5.23 3.95 16.97
CA ILE A 408 -6.34 4.26 16.05
C ILE A 408 -6.85 5.68 16.30
N LEU A 409 -7.16 6.02 17.55
CA LEU A 409 -7.69 7.34 17.92
C LEU A 409 -6.70 8.46 17.57
N SER A 410 -5.41 8.23 17.79
CA SER A 410 -4.36 9.19 17.45
C SER A 410 -4.23 9.38 15.93
N ALA A 411 -4.38 8.30 15.17
CA ALA A 411 -4.38 8.36 13.71
C ALA A 411 -5.57 9.19 13.18
N LEU A 412 -6.76 8.95 13.71
CA LEU A 412 -7.97 9.72 13.35
C LEU A 412 -7.85 11.19 13.78
N ALA A 413 -7.33 11.45 14.99
CA ALA A 413 -7.11 12.79 15.50
C ALA A 413 -6.09 13.56 14.65
N MET A 414 -4.97 12.93 14.29
CA MET A 414 -3.95 13.55 13.43
C MET A 414 -4.49 13.85 12.04
N SER A 415 -5.26 12.96 11.46
CA SER A 415 -5.92 13.19 10.19
C SER A 415 -6.90 14.37 10.25
N TRP A 416 -7.71 14.43 11.30
CA TRP A 416 -8.64 15.55 11.54
C TRP A 416 -7.90 16.89 11.70
N ILE A 417 -6.78 16.92 12.46
CA ILE A 417 -5.93 18.10 12.59
C ILE A 417 -5.40 18.55 11.22
N MET A 418 -4.91 17.61 10.41
CA MET A 418 -4.41 17.91 9.08
C MET A 418 -5.49 18.46 8.16
N LYS A 419 -6.74 17.93 8.22
CA LYS A 419 -7.89 18.47 7.49
C LYS A 419 -8.18 19.91 7.91
N LYS A 420 -8.24 20.17 9.22
CA LYS A 420 -8.52 21.50 9.75
C LYS A 420 -7.46 22.54 9.37
N TRP A 421 -6.19 22.16 9.36
CA TRP A 421 -5.10 23.06 8.94
C TRP A 421 -5.17 23.45 7.47
N ARG A 422 -5.66 22.55 6.62
CA ARG A 422 -5.74 22.79 5.18
C ARG A 422 -6.88 23.71 4.76
N ARG A 423 -7.83 24.03 5.64
CA ARG A 423 -9.03 24.87 5.35
C ARG A 423 -9.82 24.42 4.12
N ASP A 424 -9.71 23.17 3.72
CA ASP A 424 -10.35 22.68 2.50
C ASP A 424 -11.78 22.23 2.79
N LYS A 425 -12.74 22.81 2.06
CA LYS A 425 -14.17 22.49 2.16
C LYS A 425 -14.62 21.54 1.04
N SER A 426 -13.72 21.09 0.18
CA SER A 426 -14.08 20.17 -0.90
C SER A 426 -14.38 18.78 -0.34
N GLU A 427 -15.62 18.49 -0.12
CA GLU A 427 -16.10 17.14 0.10
C GLU A 427 -16.21 16.45 -1.26
N HIS A 428 -15.31 15.51 -1.53
CA HIS A 428 -15.44 14.66 -2.69
C HIS A 428 -16.25 13.44 -2.28
N PRO A 429 -17.53 13.35 -2.69
CA PRO A 429 -18.33 12.17 -2.38
C PRO A 429 -17.65 10.93 -2.99
N LEU A 430 -17.54 9.89 -2.19
CA LEU A 430 -16.96 8.63 -2.61
C LEU A 430 -17.85 7.98 -3.68
N MET A 431 -17.54 8.20 -4.95
CA MET A 431 -18.13 7.43 -6.05
C MET A 431 -17.44 6.05 -6.09
N LEU A 432 -17.87 5.15 -5.22
CA LEU A 432 -17.46 3.75 -5.24
C LEU A 432 -18.50 2.93 -5.98
N GLU A 433 -18.09 2.39 -7.11
CA GLU A 433 -18.83 1.30 -7.73
C GLU A 433 -18.53 0.02 -6.98
N LEU A 434 -19.58 -0.66 -6.53
CA LEU A 434 -19.46 -1.95 -5.89
C LEU A 434 -19.35 -3.02 -7.00
N PRO A 435 -18.16 -3.63 -7.19
CA PRO A 435 -18.00 -4.69 -8.17
C PRO A 435 -18.84 -5.91 -7.75
N SER A 436 -19.31 -6.72 -8.70
CA SER A 436 -19.94 -8.00 -8.38
C SER A 436 -18.97 -8.92 -7.64
N TYR A 437 -19.51 -9.75 -6.74
CA TYR A 437 -18.71 -10.76 -6.05
C TYR A 437 -18.11 -11.76 -7.06
N ARG A 438 -16.85 -12.09 -6.85
CA ARG A 438 -16.12 -13.05 -7.69
C ARG A 438 -15.31 -13.99 -6.82
N LEU A 439 -15.18 -15.22 -7.27
CA LEU A 439 -14.19 -16.13 -6.68
C LEU A 439 -12.80 -15.70 -7.15
N PRO A 440 -11.84 -15.56 -6.23
CA PRO A 440 -10.47 -15.20 -6.57
C PRO A 440 -9.83 -16.23 -7.51
N HIS A 441 -9.05 -15.75 -8.48
CA HIS A 441 -8.30 -16.62 -9.38
C HIS A 441 -6.96 -17.01 -8.75
N VAL A 442 -6.75 -18.31 -8.54
CA VAL A 442 -5.53 -18.86 -7.91
C VAL A 442 -4.24 -18.36 -8.58
N ARG A 443 -4.24 -18.23 -9.91
CA ARG A 443 -3.10 -17.73 -10.66
C ARG A 443 -2.79 -16.27 -10.33
N ASP A 444 -3.80 -15.41 -10.24
CA ASP A 444 -3.63 -13.98 -9.98
C ASP A 444 -3.18 -13.76 -8.53
N LEU A 445 -3.72 -14.56 -7.59
CA LEU A 445 -3.24 -14.61 -6.21
C LEU A 445 -1.76 -15.02 -6.13
N ALA A 446 -1.37 -16.09 -6.82
CA ALA A 446 0.02 -16.58 -6.79
C ALA A 446 1.01 -15.55 -7.37
N VAL A 447 0.67 -14.92 -8.51
CA VAL A 447 1.48 -13.87 -9.13
C VAL A 447 1.54 -12.64 -8.22
N GLY A 448 0.41 -12.21 -7.68
CA GLY A 448 0.35 -11.07 -6.76
C GLY A 448 1.15 -11.27 -5.48
N LEU A 449 1.14 -12.49 -4.91
CA LEU A 449 1.96 -12.86 -3.74
C LEU A 449 3.45 -12.84 -4.08
N TYR A 450 3.83 -13.46 -5.20
CA TYR A 450 5.23 -13.49 -5.64
C TYR A 450 5.78 -12.08 -5.86
N GLU A 451 5.05 -11.23 -6.56
CA GLU A 451 5.46 -9.85 -6.82
C GLU A 451 5.63 -9.05 -5.52
N ARG A 452 4.66 -9.14 -4.59
CA ARG A 452 4.72 -8.44 -3.31
C ARG A 452 5.84 -8.95 -2.41
N GLY A 453 6.05 -10.27 -2.35
CA GLY A 453 7.17 -10.88 -1.63
C GLY A 453 8.53 -10.46 -2.20
N MET A 454 8.67 -10.46 -3.52
CA MET A 454 9.92 -10.04 -4.18
C MET A 454 10.19 -8.54 -4.00
N ILE A 455 9.14 -7.71 -4.05
CA ILE A 455 9.24 -6.28 -3.76
C ILE A 455 9.70 -6.06 -2.32
N PHE A 456 9.14 -6.80 -1.35
CA PHE A 456 9.56 -6.72 0.04
C PHE A 456 11.04 -7.09 0.20
N LEU A 457 11.46 -8.26 -0.25
CA LEU A 457 12.84 -8.72 -0.14
C LEU A 457 13.84 -7.75 -0.79
N LYS A 458 13.58 -7.28 -2.00
CA LYS A 458 14.49 -6.37 -2.71
C LYS A 458 14.56 -4.98 -2.10
N ARG A 459 13.46 -4.48 -1.54
CA ARG A 459 13.36 -3.09 -1.07
C ARG A 459 13.67 -2.92 0.40
N VAL A 460 13.15 -3.83 1.21
CA VAL A 460 13.27 -3.76 2.67
C VAL A 460 14.50 -4.53 3.13
N GLY A 461 14.76 -5.71 2.54
CA GLY A 461 15.87 -6.57 2.91
C GLY A 461 17.24 -5.88 2.81
N GLY A 462 17.50 -5.16 1.72
CA GLY A 462 18.77 -4.42 1.57
C GLY A 462 18.98 -3.32 2.61
N ILE A 463 17.91 -2.63 3.01
CA ILE A 463 17.97 -1.57 4.03
C ILE A 463 18.24 -2.19 5.40
N ILE A 464 17.51 -3.26 5.76
CA ILE A 464 17.67 -3.92 7.05
C ILE A 464 19.07 -4.53 7.16
N LEU A 465 19.53 -5.24 6.12
CA LEU A 465 20.88 -5.82 6.12
C LEU A 465 21.97 -4.76 6.33
N ALA A 466 21.90 -3.63 5.61
CA ALA A 466 22.86 -2.55 5.78
C ALA A 466 22.84 -1.97 7.21
N LEU A 467 21.63 -1.83 7.78
CA LEU A 467 21.46 -1.35 9.16
C LEU A 467 21.96 -2.37 10.19
N THR A 468 21.72 -3.66 9.99
CA THR A 468 22.21 -4.71 10.91
C THR A 468 23.74 -4.75 10.93
N ILE A 469 24.38 -4.64 9.77
CA ILE A 469 25.86 -4.54 9.69
C ILE A 469 26.34 -3.27 10.40
N LEU A 470 25.71 -2.13 10.17
CA LEU A 470 26.05 -0.89 10.87
C LEU A 470 25.90 -1.03 12.39
N LEU A 471 24.80 -1.61 12.85
CA LEU A 471 24.54 -1.86 14.27
C LEU A 471 25.56 -2.83 14.86
N TRP A 472 25.90 -3.89 14.14
CA TRP A 472 26.97 -4.80 14.55
C TRP A 472 28.30 -4.04 14.77
N VAL A 473 28.68 -3.16 13.86
CA VAL A 473 29.88 -2.30 14.04
C VAL A 473 29.75 -1.44 15.29
N LEU A 474 28.62 -0.78 15.50
CA LEU A 474 28.40 0.10 16.65
C LEU A 474 28.41 -0.66 17.98
N LEU A 475 27.90 -1.89 18.01
CA LEU A 475 27.84 -2.73 19.21
C LEU A 475 29.17 -3.44 19.51
N SER A 476 29.93 -3.83 18.46
CA SER A 476 31.16 -4.60 18.60
C SER A 476 32.41 -3.74 18.79
N PHE A 477 32.41 -2.49 18.36
CA PHE A 477 33.58 -1.62 18.41
C PHE A 477 33.37 -0.35 19.24
N PRO A 478 34.41 0.15 19.97
CA PRO A 478 35.68 -0.54 20.27
C PRO A 478 35.46 -1.78 21.15
N ALA A 479 36.29 -2.79 20.96
CA ALA A 479 36.28 -3.97 21.83
C ALA A 479 36.67 -3.60 23.26
N ALA A 480 36.11 -4.32 24.23
CA ALA A 480 36.48 -4.13 25.64
C ALA A 480 37.96 -4.50 25.87
N PRO A 481 38.71 -3.73 26.71
CA PRO A 481 40.05 -4.12 27.15
C PRO A 481 40.02 -5.45 27.90
N VAL A 482 41.16 -6.19 27.90
CA VAL A 482 41.27 -7.48 28.59
C VAL A 482 40.99 -7.36 30.10
N ASP A 483 41.27 -6.20 30.70
CA ASP A 483 41.05 -5.90 32.12
C ASP A 483 39.74 -5.10 32.35
N ALA A 484 38.73 -5.24 31.49
CA ALA A 484 37.50 -4.50 31.59
C ALA A 484 36.73 -4.83 32.88
N THR A 485 36.40 -3.80 33.66
CA THR A 485 35.60 -3.91 34.90
C THR A 485 34.09 -3.69 34.63
N MET A 486 33.74 -3.17 33.47
CA MET A 486 32.35 -2.92 33.03
C MET A 486 31.96 -3.88 31.90
N PRO A 487 30.68 -4.09 31.65
CA PRO A 487 30.20 -4.89 30.51
C PRO A 487 30.81 -4.43 29.18
N ALA A 488 31.14 -5.35 28.30
CA ALA A 488 31.79 -5.05 27.02
C ALA A 488 31.04 -3.98 26.18
N ILE A 489 29.71 -3.95 26.29
CA ILE A 489 28.87 -3.03 25.58
C ILE A 489 29.09 -1.54 25.97
N ASP A 490 29.51 -1.26 27.21
CA ASP A 490 29.78 0.11 27.69
C ASP A 490 30.95 0.76 26.98
N TYR A 491 31.90 -0.04 26.52
CA TYR A 491 33.06 0.44 25.76
C TYR A 491 32.73 0.70 24.30
N SER A 492 31.66 0.10 23.77
CA SER A 492 31.26 0.22 22.38
C SER A 492 30.74 1.62 22.02
N TYR A 493 30.71 1.93 20.72
CA TYR A 493 30.08 3.17 20.23
C TYR A 493 28.60 3.24 20.61
N ALA A 494 27.87 2.11 20.56
CA ALA A 494 26.46 2.06 20.96
C ALA A 494 26.31 2.37 22.45
N GLY A 495 27.16 1.85 23.34
CA GLY A 495 27.16 2.17 24.76
C GLY A 495 27.34 3.67 25.01
N ARG A 496 28.37 4.28 24.38
CA ARG A 496 28.63 5.73 24.50
C ARG A 496 27.45 6.58 24.01
N ILE A 497 26.85 6.21 22.87
CA ILE A 497 25.64 6.87 22.34
C ILE A 497 24.47 6.69 23.31
N GLY A 498 24.27 5.47 23.85
CA GLY A 498 23.23 5.16 24.81
C GLY A 498 23.31 6.02 26.08
N HIS A 499 24.51 6.18 26.65
CA HIS A 499 24.74 7.05 27.80
C HIS A 499 24.48 8.54 27.48
N ALA A 500 24.89 9.01 26.32
CA ALA A 500 24.60 10.38 25.87
C ALA A 500 23.09 10.60 25.65
N MET A 501 22.41 9.62 25.06
CA MET A 501 20.96 9.66 24.87
C MET A 501 20.20 9.61 26.20
N ALA A 502 20.69 8.89 27.19
CA ALA A 502 20.04 8.77 28.49
C ALA A 502 19.81 10.12 29.17
N VAL A 503 20.69 11.08 28.97
CA VAL A 503 20.54 12.46 29.47
C VAL A 503 19.28 13.12 28.87
N PHE A 504 19.07 12.96 27.57
CA PHE A 504 17.90 13.51 26.87
C PHE A 504 16.60 12.79 27.22
N PHE A 505 16.68 11.47 27.44
CA PHE A 505 15.52 10.63 27.74
C PHE A 505 15.26 10.44 29.26
N ALA A 506 16.12 10.97 30.13
CA ALA A 506 15.94 10.92 31.60
C ALA A 506 14.56 11.43 32.07
N PRO A 507 13.96 12.51 31.49
CA PRO A 507 12.63 12.97 31.89
C PRO A 507 11.50 11.97 31.62
N LEU A 508 11.73 10.99 30.74
CA LEU A 508 10.81 9.90 30.40
C LEU A 508 11.01 8.66 31.30
N GLY A 509 12.03 8.69 32.16
CA GLY A 509 12.44 7.58 32.99
C GLY A 509 13.26 6.51 32.26
N PHE A 510 13.80 6.78 31.06
CA PHE A 510 14.58 5.82 30.31
C PHE A 510 16.03 5.80 30.81
N ASN A 511 16.51 4.61 31.11
CA ASN A 511 17.91 4.37 31.44
C ASN A 511 18.75 4.18 30.16
N TRP A 512 20.07 4.08 30.32
CA TRP A 512 20.99 3.91 29.19
C TRP A 512 20.78 2.59 28.44
N GLN A 513 20.35 1.54 29.12
CA GLN A 513 20.06 0.23 28.50
C GLN A 513 18.87 0.35 27.54
N ILE A 514 17.79 1.02 27.98
CA ILE A 514 16.64 1.32 27.12
C ILE A 514 17.10 2.15 25.90
N CYS A 515 17.93 3.18 26.13
CA CYS A 515 18.40 4.06 25.06
C CYS A 515 19.24 3.31 24.02
N ILE A 516 20.08 2.34 24.43
CA ILE A 516 20.81 1.47 23.48
C ILE A 516 19.82 0.63 22.68
N ALA A 517 18.83 0.00 23.31
CA ALA A 517 17.85 -0.83 22.62
C ALA A 517 16.94 -0.05 21.65
N LEU A 518 16.76 1.27 21.87
CA LEU A 518 16.05 2.12 20.92
C LEU A 518 16.80 2.30 19.59
N ILE A 519 18.14 2.17 19.56
CA ILE A 519 18.95 2.34 18.34
C ILE A 519 18.64 1.24 17.32
N PRO A 520 18.79 -0.08 17.64
CA PRO A 520 18.38 -1.15 16.74
C PRO A 520 16.87 -1.19 16.52
N GLY A 521 16.05 -0.85 17.54
CA GLY A 521 14.60 -0.71 17.40
C GLY A 521 14.16 0.32 16.35
N LEU A 522 15.02 1.28 15.99
CA LEU A 522 14.81 2.21 14.87
C LEU A 522 14.98 1.53 13.51
N ALA A 523 15.81 0.50 13.42
CA ALA A 523 15.98 -0.29 12.21
C ALA A 523 14.80 -1.25 12.01
N ALA A 524 14.52 -2.06 13.03
CA ALA A 524 13.46 -3.04 13.06
C ALA A 524 12.94 -3.15 14.51
N ARG A 525 11.64 -3.00 14.70
CA ARG A 525 11.02 -2.89 16.04
C ARG A 525 11.13 -4.17 16.86
N GLU A 526 11.07 -5.29 16.20
CA GLU A 526 11.18 -6.64 16.76
C GLU A 526 12.56 -6.89 17.40
N VAL A 527 13.60 -6.28 16.85
CA VAL A 527 14.98 -6.43 17.35
C VAL A 527 15.20 -5.76 18.72
N ALA A 528 14.25 -4.99 19.21
CA ALA A 528 14.40 -4.28 20.48
C ALA A 528 14.48 -5.25 21.69
N VAL A 529 13.75 -6.38 21.67
CA VAL A 529 13.77 -7.38 22.74
C VAL A 529 15.12 -8.11 22.77
N SER A 530 15.56 -8.63 21.65
CA SER A 530 16.87 -9.29 21.54
C SER A 530 18.04 -8.33 21.84
N SER A 531 17.90 -7.04 21.48
CA SER A 531 18.89 -6.02 21.85
C SER A 531 18.93 -5.75 23.35
N LEU A 532 17.77 -5.72 24.03
CA LEU A 532 17.75 -5.64 25.49
C LEU A 532 18.40 -6.86 26.12
N ALA A 533 18.13 -8.07 25.61
CA ALA A 533 18.78 -9.28 26.08
C ALA A 533 20.32 -9.19 25.95
N THR A 534 20.80 -8.70 24.83
CA THR A 534 22.24 -8.47 24.59
C THR A 534 22.81 -7.45 25.58
N VAL A 535 22.10 -6.34 25.85
CA VAL A 535 22.53 -5.32 26.82
C VAL A 535 22.63 -5.88 28.23
N TYR A 536 21.74 -6.79 28.60
CA TYR A 536 21.78 -7.48 29.90
C TYR A 536 22.72 -8.71 29.91
N ALA A 537 23.51 -8.91 28.83
CA ALA A 537 24.45 -10.02 28.65
C ALA A 537 23.78 -11.41 28.79
N LEU A 538 22.55 -11.53 28.31
CA LEU A 538 21.80 -12.78 28.32
C LEU A 538 22.08 -13.56 27.02
N SER A 539 22.37 -14.84 27.13
CA SER A 539 22.42 -15.77 26.00
C SER A 539 21.04 -16.43 25.87
N ALA A 540 20.30 -16.06 24.86
CA ALA A 540 18.98 -16.61 24.57
C ALA A 540 18.97 -17.28 23.19
N ALA A 541 18.23 -18.39 23.07
CA ALA A 541 18.14 -19.15 21.82
C ALA A 541 17.17 -18.48 20.81
N ASP A 542 16.15 -17.79 21.32
CA ASP A 542 15.12 -17.11 20.53
C ASP A 542 14.53 -15.91 21.30
N ASP A 543 13.65 -15.13 20.66
CA ASP A 543 13.01 -13.95 21.25
C ASP A 543 12.09 -14.29 22.44
N ASP A 544 11.46 -15.46 22.46
CA ASP A 544 10.63 -15.91 23.56
C ASP A 544 11.47 -16.26 24.80
N ALA A 545 12.58 -16.97 24.61
CA ALA A 545 13.54 -17.25 25.68
C ALA A 545 14.18 -15.95 26.19
N ALA A 546 14.51 -15.01 25.30
CA ALA A 546 15.01 -13.70 25.67
C ALA A 546 14.00 -12.93 26.53
N SER A 547 12.72 -12.94 26.14
CA SER A 547 11.63 -12.29 26.88
C SER A 547 11.42 -12.89 28.27
N GLN A 548 11.47 -14.22 28.39
CA GLN A 548 11.35 -14.92 29.68
C GLN A 548 12.52 -14.62 30.62
N ALA A 549 13.74 -14.58 30.09
CA ALA A 549 14.94 -14.27 30.88
C ALA A 549 15.03 -12.79 31.29
N LEU A 550 14.53 -11.88 30.45
CA LEU A 550 14.51 -10.45 30.72
C LEU A 550 13.45 -10.04 31.75
N THR A 551 12.31 -10.72 31.77
CA THR A 551 11.16 -10.34 32.62
C THR A 551 11.54 -10.10 34.08
N PRO A 552 12.24 -10.99 34.80
CA PRO A 552 12.61 -10.73 36.18
C PRO A 552 13.60 -9.57 36.35
N LEU A 553 14.56 -9.42 35.42
CA LEU A 553 15.59 -8.38 35.50
C LEU A 553 15.01 -6.98 35.30
N ILE A 554 14.05 -6.83 34.39
CA ILE A 554 13.42 -5.53 34.14
C ILE A 554 12.36 -5.22 35.20
N SER A 555 11.65 -6.22 35.75
CA SER A 555 10.66 -6.00 36.83
C SER A 555 11.30 -5.51 38.11
N ASP A 556 12.52 -5.95 38.40
CA ASP A 556 13.27 -5.52 39.57
C ASP A 556 14.03 -4.20 39.37
N GLY A 557 14.43 -3.93 38.11
CA GLY A 557 15.28 -2.77 37.78
C GLY A 557 14.53 -1.54 37.28
N TRP A 558 13.29 -1.66 36.83
CA TRP A 558 12.52 -0.54 36.26
C TRP A 558 11.27 -0.24 37.08
N SER A 559 10.87 1.03 37.13
CA SER A 559 9.60 1.41 37.74
C SER A 559 8.41 1.14 36.79
N LEU A 560 7.22 0.99 37.34
CA LEU A 560 5.97 0.91 36.56
C LEU A 560 5.81 2.14 35.65
N ALA A 561 6.23 3.33 36.13
CA ALA A 561 6.19 4.55 35.36
C ALA A 561 7.08 4.47 34.12
N THR A 562 8.28 3.90 34.24
CA THR A 562 9.20 3.66 33.12
C THR A 562 8.59 2.70 32.09
N ALA A 563 8.02 1.60 32.56
CA ALA A 563 7.40 0.59 31.69
C ALA A 563 6.21 1.16 30.90
N LEU A 564 5.30 1.88 31.56
CA LEU A 564 4.17 2.53 30.90
C LEU A 564 4.59 3.64 29.94
N SER A 565 5.61 4.42 30.31
CA SER A 565 6.20 5.44 29.44
C SER A 565 6.77 4.80 28.16
N LEU A 566 7.48 3.69 28.29
CA LEU A 566 8.05 2.96 27.15
C LEU A 566 6.96 2.32 26.27
N LEU A 567 5.89 1.77 26.85
CA LEU A 567 4.73 1.28 26.09
C LEU A 567 4.12 2.39 25.23
N VAL A 568 3.92 3.57 25.82
CA VAL A 568 3.36 4.73 25.11
C VAL A 568 4.33 5.26 24.06
N TRP A 569 5.65 5.28 24.34
CA TRP A 569 6.67 5.58 23.35
C TRP A 569 6.53 4.70 22.10
N TYR A 570 6.36 3.40 22.29
CA TYR A 570 6.20 2.45 21.18
C TYR A 570 4.90 2.62 20.40
N ILE A 571 3.86 3.33 20.91
CA ILE A 571 2.68 3.69 20.10
C ILE A 571 3.03 4.69 18.99
N TYR A 572 3.83 5.71 19.31
CA TYR A 572 4.00 6.88 18.43
C TYR A 572 5.35 6.94 17.72
N ALA A 573 6.40 6.40 18.32
CA ALA A 573 7.77 6.58 17.81
C ALA A 573 7.96 6.09 16.37
N PRO A 574 8.76 6.80 15.55
CA PRO A 574 9.06 6.42 14.16
C PRO A 574 10.08 5.26 14.12
N MET A 575 9.71 4.12 14.71
CA MET A 575 10.63 3.00 14.90
C MET A 575 10.70 2.04 13.70
N CYS A 576 10.76 2.57 12.48
CA CYS A 576 11.04 1.74 11.31
C CYS A 576 11.56 2.64 10.18
N ILE A 577 12.85 2.58 9.92
CA ILE A 577 13.49 3.34 8.83
C ILE A 577 12.89 2.96 7.48
N SER A 578 12.52 1.68 7.29
CA SER A 578 11.86 1.22 6.06
C SER A 578 10.53 1.93 5.81
N THR A 579 9.77 2.27 6.88
CA THR A 579 8.53 3.07 6.77
C THR A 579 8.85 4.50 6.31
N LEU A 580 9.83 5.15 6.92
CA LEU A 580 10.24 6.50 6.53
C LEU A 580 10.78 6.55 5.09
N ALA A 581 11.59 5.57 4.69
CA ALA A 581 12.06 5.42 3.31
C ALA A 581 10.90 5.24 2.32
N THR A 582 9.86 4.48 2.72
CA THR A 582 8.66 4.30 1.90
C THR A 582 7.87 5.59 1.78
N ILE A 583 7.70 6.36 2.86
CA ILE A 583 7.08 7.69 2.82
C ILE A 583 7.81 8.61 1.84
N LYS A 584 9.14 8.70 1.95
CA LYS A 584 9.97 9.49 1.03
C LYS A 584 9.73 9.10 -0.43
N ARG A 585 9.64 7.81 -0.68
CA ARG A 585 9.48 7.26 -2.03
C ARG A 585 8.08 7.51 -2.59
N GLU A 586 7.02 7.27 -1.81
CA GLU A 586 5.63 7.43 -2.27
C GLU A 586 5.23 8.91 -2.40
N THR A 587 5.85 9.79 -1.61
CA THR A 587 5.64 11.24 -1.70
C THR A 587 6.67 11.95 -2.58
N ASN A 588 7.74 11.28 -2.97
CA ASN A 588 8.92 11.83 -3.65
C ASN A 588 9.49 13.08 -2.96
N SER A 589 9.38 13.18 -1.63
CA SER A 589 9.71 14.38 -0.86
C SER A 589 10.45 14.07 0.43
N TRP A 590 11.67 14.61 0.57
CA TRP A 590 12.41 14.58 1.83
C TRP A 590 11.73 15.42 2.93
N LYS A 591 11.02 16.48 2.54
CA LYS A 591 10.26 17.34 3.50
C LYS A 591 9.14 16.57 4.17
N GLN A 592 8.38 15.76 3.40
CA GLN A 592 7.29 14.95 3.95
C GLN A 592 7.81 13.82 4.85
N MET A 593 8.91 13.19 4.48
CA MET A 593 9.57 12.18 5.32
C MET A 593 10.08 12.82 6.63
N GLY A 594 10.78 13.97 6.54
CA GLY A 594 11.28 14.68 7.72
C GLY A 594 10.15 15.17 8.64
N PHE A 595 9.06 15.66 8.05
CA PHE A 595 7.87 16.03 8.80
C PHE A 595 7.26 14.82 9.53
N ALA A 596 7.13 13.67 8.85
CA ALA A 596 6.63 12.43 9.45
C ALA A 596 7.51 11.98 10.62
N ALA A 597 8.83 11.94 10.43
CA ALA A 597 9.78 11.57 11.48
C ALA A 597 9.69 12.51 12.68
N PHE A 598 9.64 13.81 12.43
CA PHE A 598 9.59 14.84 13.48
C PHE A 598 8.30 14.76 14.31
N TYR A 599 7.12 14.72 13.66
CA TYR A 599 5.87 14.73 14.42
C TYR A 599 5.65 13.41 15.19
N LEU A 600 6.06 12.27 14.62
CA LEU A 600 5.99 10.98 15.30
C LEU A 600 6.91 10.95 16.52
N PHE A 601 8.14 11.45 16.37
CA PHE A 601 9.08 11.55 17.48
C PHE A 601 8.58 12.52 18.57
N ALA A 602 8.10 13.69 18.18
CA ALA A 602 7.56 14.68 19.11
C ALA A 602 6.34 14.14 19.87
N ALA A 603 5.42 13.48 19.15
CA ALA A 603 4.25 12.85 19.76
C ALA A 603 4.66 11.75 20.76
N ALA A 604 5.62 10.89 20.38
CA ALA A 604 6.16 9.86 21.26
C ALA A 604 6.79 10.46 22.52
N TYR A 605 7.63 11.47 22.35
CA TYR A 605 8.31 12.12 23.48
C TYR A 605 7.32 12.76 24.45
N VAL A 606 6.39 13.56 23.95
CA VAL A 606 5.40 14.26 24.78
C VAL A 606 4.46 13.25 25.47
N ALA A 607 3.95 12.26 24.74
CA ALA A 607 3.05 11.27 25.33
C ALA A 607 3.76 10.41 26.39
N ALA A 608 4.99 9.97 26.14
CA ALA A 608 5.79 9.21 27.10
C ALA A 608 6.14 10.06 28.34
N LEU A 609 6.51 11.33 28.14
CA LEU A 609 6.79 12.27 29.22
C LEU A 609 5.58 12.46 30.13
N ILE A 610 4.40 12.72 29.54
CA ILE A 610 3.15 12.87 30.31
C ILE A 610 2.86 11.60 31.09
N THR A 611 2.96 10.43 30.44
CA THR A 611 2.71 9.13 31.07
C THR A 611 3.65 8.89 32.24
N TYR A 612 4.96 9.13 32.05
CA TYR A 612 5.94 8.96 33.12
C TYR A 612 5.64 9.87 34.32
N GLN A 613 5.47 11.16 34.09
CA GLN A 613 5.26 12.14 35.17
C GLN A 613 3.94 11.90 35.90
N VAL A 614 2.85 11.59 35.19
CA VAL A 614 1.56 11.27 35.81
C VAL A 614 1.64 9.97 36.63
N THR A 615 2.22 8.90 36.07
CA THR A 615 2.34 7.62 36.79
C THR A 615 3.23 7.75 38.03
N LYS A 616 4.33 8.49 37.94
CA LYS A 616 5.21 8.81 39.07
C LYS A 616 4.49 9.59 40.15
N ALA A 617 3.68 10.59 39.78
CA ALA A 617 2.89 11.38 40.73
C ALA A 617 1.79 10.54 41.42
N LEU A 618 1.30 9.49 40.77
CA LEU A 618 0.31 8.55 41.32
C LEU A 618 0.94 7.42 42.18
N GLY A 619 2.26 7.46 42.41
CA GLY A 619 2.96 6.48 43.28
C GLY A 619 3.48 5.24 42.53
N GLY A 620 3.56 5.26 41.21
CA GLY A 620 4.13 4.19 40.38
C GLY A 620 5.62 4.37 40.06
N GLY A 621 6.34 5.18 40.86
CA GLY A 621 7.74 5.52 40.64
C GLY A 621 8.74 4.62 41.35
#